data_0a69186d573e13fd2958af4b1ef63919
#
_entry.id   0a69186d573e13fd2958af4b1ef63919
#
_cell.length_a   1.000
_cell.length_b   1.000
_cell.length_c   1.000
_cell.angle_alpha   90.00
_cell.angle_beta   90.00
_cell.angle_gamma   90.00
#
_symmetry.space_group_name_H-M   'P 1'
#
loop_
_entity.id
_entity.type
_entity.pdbx_description
1 polymer ?
#
loop_
_entity_poly.entity_id
_entity_poly.type
_entity_poly.pdbx_seq_one_letter_code
_entity_poly.pdbx_strand_id
1 'polypeptide(L)'
;MCKDVEELLRQRAQAEERYGKELVQIARKAGGQTEINSLRASFDSLKKQMEDVGSSHIQLALALRDELRSLEDFRERQKEQRKKYEAVMDRVQKSKLSLYKKAMESKKAYEQKCRDADDAEQAFERISANGQQKQVEKSQNKAKQCKDSATDAERVYRQHIEQLEKVRAEWEQEHRTTCEAFQLQEFDRLTILRNALWVHCNQLSMQCVKDDEFYEEVRVTLEGCSIEADIESFIQAKSTGTEPPAPVLYQNYYDREVTLSSSSPGVQPSCGMIKRFSGLLHGSPKTSLLAASAAPTDTPLPTPSRNEGVYAAVAVQKAPGSPTLPAQGYRALYDYRAQNSDELDISAGDILEVILEGEDGWWTVEQNGQRGFVPGSYLEKL
;
A
#
# COMPACT_ATOMS: atom_id res chain seq x y z
N MET A 1 11.86 6.63 -7.17
CA MET A 1 11.24 5.63 -6.27
C MET A 1 10.43 6.24 -5.13
N CYS A 2 10.90 7.16 -4.24
CA CYS A 2 10.01 7.75 -3.21
C CYS A 2 8.74 8.36 -3.79
N LYS A 3 8.86 9.20 -4.82
CA LYS A 3 7.70 9.80 -5.49
C LYS A 3 6.75 8.78 -6.12
N ASP A 4 7.28 7.69 -6.62
CA ASP A 4 6.47 6.64 -7.23
C ASP A 4 5.67 5.87 -6.17
N VAL A 5 6.28 5.63 -4.99
CA VAL A 5 5.59 5.04 -3.83
C VAL A 5 4.56 6.03 -3.25
N GLU A 6 4.91 7.32 -3.12
CA GLU A 6 3.95 8.36 -2.73
C GLU A 6 2.72 8.38 -3.65
N GLU A 7 2.93 8.32 -4.97
CA GLU A 7 1.85 8.30 -5.95
C GLU A 7 1.01 7.03 -5.88
N LEU A 8 1.67 5.86 -5.70
CA LEU A 8 0.98 4.59 -5.49
C LEU A 8 0.06 4.65 -4.27
N LEU A 9 0.57 5.09 -3.11
CA LEU A 9 -0.22 5.20 -1.89
C LEU A 9 -1.39 6.19 -2.05
N ARG A 10 -1.15 7.31 -2.73
CA ARG A 10 -2.19 8.31 -3.01
C ARG A 10 -3.33 7.74 -3.85
N GLN A 11 -3.00 7.10 -4.96
CA GLN A 11 -4.00 6.49 -5.85
C GLN A 11 -4.73 5.35 -5.15
N ARG A 12 -4.01 4.52 -4.39
CA ARG A 12 -4.64 3.45 -3.62
C ARG A 12 -5.62 3.99 -2.58
N ALA A 13 -5.23 4.99 -1.79
CA ALA A 13 -6.11 5.62 -0.81
C ALA A 13 -7.37 6.24 -1.45
N GLN A 14 -7.25 6.85 -2.64
CA GLN A 14 -8.40 7.38 -3.37
C GLN A 14 -9.33 6.27 -3.86
N ALA A 15 -8.78 5.13 -4.31
CA ALA A 15 -9.57 3.99 -4.75
C ALA A 15 -10.36 3.38 -3.58
N GLU A 16 -9.71 3.19 -2.43
CA GLU A 16 -10.36 2.68 -1.21
C GLU A 16 -11.47 3.60 -0.71
N GLU A 17 -11.22 4.89 -0.65
CA GLU A 17 -12.23 5.86 -0.22
C GLU A 17 -13.45 5.87 -1.15
N ARG A 18 -13.22 5.82 -2.47
CA ARG A 18 -14.32 5.79 -3.44
C ARG A 18 -15.12 4.50 -3.30
N TYR A 19 -14.46 3.36 -3.24
CA TYR A 19 -15.10 2.05 -3.04
C TYR A 19 -15.95 2.04 -1.76
N GLY A 20 -15.39 2.47 -0.63
CA GLY A 20 -16.11 2.51 0.63
C GLY A 20 -17.35 3.42 0.58
N LYS A 21 -17.23 4.62 -0.02
CA LYS A 21 -18.36 5.54 -0.19
C LYS A 21 -19.45 4.97 -1.07
N GLU A 22 -19.09 4.26 -2.14
CA GLU A 22 -20.06 3.61 -3.04
C GLU A 22 -20.81 2.49 -2.33
N LEU A 23 -20.14 1.65 -1.53
CA LEU A 23 -20.80 0.59 -0.74
C LEU A 23 -21.81 1.17 0.25
N VAL A 24 -21.45 2.20 1.00
CA VAL A 24 -22.37 2.88 1.92
C VAL A 24 -23.59 3.45 1.19
N GLN A 25 -23.40 3.98 -0.01
CA GLN A 25 -24.52 4.48 -0.80
C GLN A 25 -25.44 3.35 -1.31
N ILE A 26 -24.88 2.21 -1.72
CA ILE A 26 -25.64 1.02 -2.15
C ILE A 26 -26.49 0.52 -0.98
N ALA A 27 -25.89 0.35 0.20
CA ALA A 27 -26.59 -0.10 1.41
C ALA A 27 -27.77 0.80 1.76
N ARG A 28 -27.57 2.13 1.72
CA ARG A 28 -28.64 3.12 2.03
C ARG A 28 -29.76 3.17 1.00
N LYS A 29 -29.46 2.88 -0.26
CA LYS A 29 -30.45 2.86 -1.33
C LYS A 29 -31.20 1.52 -1.42
N ALA A 30 -30.67 0.45 -0.82
CA ALA A 30 -31.29 -0.87 -0.85
C ALA A 30 -32.66 -0.85 -0.14
N GLY A 31 -33.67 -1.41 -0.79
CA GLY A 31 -35.04 -1.49 -0.30
C GLY A 31 -35.24 -2.55 0.78
N GLY A 32 -36.18 -3.52 0.53
CA GLY A 32 -36.43 -4.66 1.42
C GLY A 32 -37.51 -4.42 2.47
N GLN A 33 -38.16 -3.23 2.48
CA GLN A 33 -39.16 -2.87 3.50
C GLN A 33 -40.49 -3.62 3.35
N THR A 34 -40.72 -4.27 2.22
CA THR A 34 -41.90 -5.09 1.94
C THR A 34 -41.78 -6.52 2.44
N GLU A 35 -40.56 -6.92 2.81
CA GLU A 35 -40.27 -8.25 3.35
C GLU A 35 -40.52 -8.32 4.85
N ILE A 36 -40.68 -9.51 5.40
CA ILE A 36 -41.02 -9.75 6.81
C ILE A 36 -40.06 -10.74 7.47
N ASN A 37 -40.03 -10.74 8.79
CA ASN A 37 -39.39 -11.73 9.67
C ASN A 37 -37.90 -12.02 9.37
N SER A 38 -37.54 -13.32 9.28
CA SER A 38 -36.14 -13.75 9.26
C SER A 38 -35.43 -13.37 7.97
N LEU A 39 -36.09 -13.45 6.82
CA LEU A 39 -35.53 -13.00 5.55
C LEU A 39 -35.28 -11.49 5.54
N ARG A 40 -36.20 -10.71 6.11
CA ARG A 40 -35.99 -9.27 6.27
C ARG A 40 -34.80 -8.98 7.17
N ALA A 41 -34.68 -9.67 8.31
CA ALA A 41 -33.58 -9.50 9.25
C ALA A 41 -32.22 -9.81 8.56
N SER A 42 -32.16 -10.88 7.78
CA SER A 42 -30.96 -11.25 7.01
C SER A 42 -30.60 -10.20 5.95
N PHE A 43 -31.59 -9.63 5.27
CA PHE A 43 -31.35 -8.55 4.31
C PHE A 43 -30.91 -7.25 4.98
N ASP A 44 -31.48 -6.90 6.13
CA ASP A 44 -31.03 -5.73 6.92
C ASP A 44 -29.60 -5.95 7.49
N SER A 45 -29.23 -7.19 7.86
CA SER A 45 -27.86 -7.55 8.22
C SER A 45 -26.91 -7.39 7.05
N LEU A 46 -27.26 -7.83 5.84
CA LEU A 46 -26.47 -7.62 4.63
C LEU A 46 -26.24 -6.12 4.33
N LYS A 47 -27.27 -5.30 4.47
CA LYS A 47 -27.16 -3.84 4.28
C LYS A 47 -26.20 -3.22 5.30
N LYS A 48 -26.33 -3.61 6.57
CA LYS A 48 -25.44 -3.17 7.63
C LYS A 48 -23.98 -3.57 7.34
N GLN A 49 -23.77 -4.84 6.96
CA GLN A 49 -22.46 -5.33 6.57
C GLN A 49 -21.83 -4.48 5.44
N MET A 50 -22.59 -4.14 4.40
CA MET A 50 -22.09 -3.27 3.33
C MET A 50 -21.72 -1.87 3.83
N GLU A 51 -22.45 -1.29 4.79
CA GLU A 51 -22.08 -0.02 5.44
C GLU A 51 -20.81 -0.16 6.26
N ASP A 52 -20.65 -1.26 7.01
CA ASP A 52 -19.50 -1.52 7.87
C ASP A 52 -18.23 -1.76 7.04
N VAL A 53 -18.30 -2.58 5.99
CA VAL A 53 -17.21 -2.74 5.00
C VAL A 53 -16.86 -1.41 4.37
N GLY A 54 -17.86 -0.66 3.89
CA GLY A 54 -17.63 0.65 3.28
C GLY A 54 -16.95 1.63 4.24
N SER A 55 -17.36 1.64 5.50
CA SER A 55 -16.76 2.48 6.56
C SER A 55 -15.32 2.04 6.87
N SER A 56 -15.06 0.73 6.92
CA SER A 56 -13.72 0.18 7.16
C SER A 56 -12.74 0.56 6.04
N HIS A 57 -13.17 0.48 4.77
CA HIS A 57 -12.36 0.92 3.62
C HIS A 57 -12.09 2.43 3.62
N ILE A 58 -13.02 3.25 4.10
CA ILE A 58 -12.77 4.69 4.29
C ILE A 58 -11.69 4.90 5.38
N GLN A 59 -11.73 4.14 6.48
CA GLN A 59 -10.68 4.21 7.50
C GLN A 59 -9.32 3.73 6.97
N LEU A 60 -9.28 2.66 6.18
CA LEU A 60 -8.09 2.22 5.47
C LEU A 60 -7.51 3.34 4.60
N ALA A 61 -8.36 4.04 3.85
CA ALA A 61 -7.93 5.17 3.02
C ALA A 61 -7.29 6.30 3.84
N LEU A 62 -7.78 6.57 5.05
CA LEU A 62 -7.18 7.55 5.97
C LEU A 62 -5.81 7.07 6.45
N ALA A 63 -5.68 5.82 6.87
CA ALA A 63 -4.40 5.25 7.30
C ALA A 63 -3.34 5.29 6.19
N LEU A 64 -3.72 4.97 4.94
CA LEU A 64 -2.82 5.07 3.78
C LEU A 64 -2.39 6.52 3.50
N ARG A 65 -3.25 7.51 3.75
CA ARG A 65 -2.89 8.93 3.62
C ARG A 65 -1.94 9.41 4.70
N ASP A 66 -2.06 8.89 5.92
CA ASP A 66 -1.15 9.24 7.01
C ASP A 66 0.25 8.67 6.73
N GLU A 67 0.34 7.45 6.21
CA GLU A 67 1.60 6.87 5.75
C GLU A 67 2.21 7.68 4.58
N LEU A 68 1.40 8.07 3.60
CA LEU A 68 1.81 8.96 2.51
C LEU A 68 2.41 10.27 3.04
N ARG A 69 1.74 10.93 3.98
CA ARG A 69 2.20 12.21 4.57
C ARG A 69 3.54 12.02 5.28
N SER A 70 3.69 10.93 6.03
CA SER A 70 4.95 10.59 6.71
C SER A 70 6.12 10.45 5.73
N LEU A 71 5.88 9.79 4.58
CA LEU A 71 6.89 9.62 3.53
C LEU A 71 7.23 10.95 2.82
N GLU A 72 6.23 11.79 2.55
CA GLU A 72 6.44 13.14 1.97
C GLU A 72 7.30 14.02 2.89
N ASP A 73 6.99 14.04 4.18
CA ASP A 73 7.75 14.80 5.19
C ASP A 73 9.19 14.31 5.32
N PHE A 74 9.39 12.99 5.30
CA PHE A 74 10.72 12.39 5.31
C PHE A 74 11.53 12.84 4.09
N ARG A 75 10.96 12.77 2.89
CA ARG A 75 11.63 13.17 1.65
C ARG A 75 12.03 14.65 1.65
N GLU A 76 11.17 15.54 2.12
CA GLU A 76 11.49 16.97 2.18
C GLU A 76 12.59 17.24 3.22
N ARG A 77 12.58 16.60 4.39
CA ARG A 77 13.67 16.71 5.37
C ARG A 77 15.01 16.28 4.79
N GLN A 78 15.06 15.14 4.09
CA GLN A 78 16.29 14.67 3.45
C GLN A 78 16.79 15.64 2.39
N LYS A 79 15.90 16.20 1.58
CA LYS A 79 16.24 17.19 0.55
C LYS A 79 16.84 18.46 1.14
N GLU A 80 16.29 18.95 2.25
CA GLU A 80 16.84 20.13 2.94
C GLU A 80 18.22 19.86 3.53
N GLN A 81 18.42 18.71 4.16
CA GLN A 81 19.72 18.30 4.67
C GLN A 81 20.76 18.20 3.54
N ARG A 82 20.41 17.55 2.43
CA ARG A 82 21.29 17.43 1.27
C ARG A 82 21.74 18.80 0.76
N LYS A 83 20.83 19.75 0.62
CA LYS A 83 21.18 21.12 0.20
C LYS A 83 22.20 21.80 1.12
N LYS A 84 22.16 21.55 2.43
CA LYS A 84 23.14 22.11 3.37
C LYS A 84 24.55 21.57 3.09
N TYR A 85 24.69 20.26 2.92
CA TYR A 85 25.98 19.63 2.59
C TYR A 85 26.50 20.07 1.21
N GLU A 86 25.65 20.11 0.21
CA GLU A 86 25.98 20.61 -1.13
C GLU A 86 26.48 22.05 -1.08
N ALA A 87 25.84 22.93 -0.32
CA ALA A 87 26.26 24.33 -0.19
C ALA A 87 27.62 24.48 0.49
N VAL A 88 27.93 23.65 1.51
CA VAL A 88 29.27 23.64 2.17
C VAL A 88 30.33 23.17 1.17
N MET A 89 30.10 22.05 0.49
CA MET A 89 31.01 21.51 -0.52
C MET A 89 31.28 22.49 -1.65
N ASP A 90 30.26 23.16 -2.18
CA ASP A 90 30.39 24.18 -3.22
C ASP A 90 31.26 25.34 -2.78
N ARG A 91 31.07 25.82 -1.55
CA ARG A 91 31.88 26.91 -0.98
C ARG A 91 33.36 26.54 -0.89
N VAL A 92 33.65 25.37 -0.29
CA VAL A 92 35.04 24.91 -0.09
C VAL A 92 35.68 24.59 -1.44
N GLN A 93 34.97 23.99 -2.36
CA GLN A 93 35.45 23.72 -3.74
C GLN A 93 35.80 25.01 -4.51
N LYS A 94 34.96 26.04 -4.40
CA LYS A 94 35.22 27.34 -5.04
C LYS A 94 36.48 28.02 -4.42
N SER A 95 36.63 27.93 -3.09
CA SER A 95 37.83 28.44 -2.39
C SER A 95 39.08 27.73 -2.86
N LYS A 96 39.07 26.37 -2.91
CA LYS A 96 40.19 25.57 -3.40
C LYS A 96 40.61 25.95 -4.80
N LEU A 97 39.64 26.06 -5.72
CA LEU A 97 39.90 26.44 -7.11
C LEU A 97 40.46 27.84 -7.25
N SER A 98 39.98 28.80 -6.44
CA SER A 98 40.45 30.16 -6.43
C SER A 98 41.92 30.23 -5.98
N LEU A 99 42.28 29.55 -4.88
CA LEU A 99 43.65 29.50 -4.35
C LEU A 99 44.57 28.72 -5.28
N TYR A 100 44.11 27.67 -5.93
CA TYR A 100 44.89 26.96 -6.95
C TYR A 100 45.29 27.89 -8.11
N LYS A 101 44.35 28.71 -8.62
CA LYS A 101 44.65 29.70 -9.67
C LYS A 101 45.70 30.70 -9.19
N LYS A 102 45.55 31.26 -7.98
CA LYS A 102 46.51 32.20 -7.41
C LYS A 102 47.89 31.57 -7.23
N ALA A 103 47.98 30.33 -6.77
CA ALA A 103 49.24 29.60 -6.64
C ALA A 103 49.91 29.39 -8.02
N MET A 104 49.16 29.04 -9.05
CA MET A 104 49.69 28.88 -10.42
C MET A 104 50.12 30.20 -11.05
N GLU A 105 49.41 31.29 -10.79
CA GLU A 105 49.82 32.65 -11.23
C GLU A 105 51.11 33.11 -10.51
N SER A 106 51.18 32.94 -9.19
CA SER A 106 52.40 33.30 -8.44
C SER A 106 53.58 32.39 -8.80
N LYS A 107 53.36 31.11 -9.11
CA LYS A 107 54.39 30.23 -9.67
C LYS A 107 54.98 30.78 -10.96
N LYS A 108 54.16 31.16 -11.91
CA LYS A 108 54.57 31.74 -13.20
C LYS A 108 55.36 33.04 -13.00
N ALA A 109 54.89 33.90 -12.07
CA ALA A 109 55.58 35.14 -11.74
C ALA A 109 56.96 34.88 -11.13
N TYR A 110 57.05 33.94 -10.18
CA TYR A 110 58.33 33.51 -9.57
C TYR A 110 59.31 32.97 -10.65
N GLU A 111 58.87 32.03 -11.48
CA GLU A 111 59.67 31.46 -12.56
C GLU A 111 60.16 32.53 -13.54
N GLN A 112 59.38 33.57 -13.83
CA GLN A 112 59.79 34.67 -14.68
C GLN A 112 60.85 35.55 -13.99
N LYS A 113 60.65 35.85 -12.69
CA LYS A 113 61.61 36.62 -11.89
C LYS A 113 62.95 35.91 -11.72
N CYS A 114 62.94 34.58 -11.61
CA CYS A 114 64.17 33.79 -11.60
C CYS A 114 64.92 33.90 -12.94
N ARG A 115 64.23 33.78 -14.06
CA ARG A 115 64.83 33.97 -15.37
C ARG A 115 65.41 35.38 -15.52
N ASP A 116 64.67 36.42 -15.11
CA ASP A 116 65.14 37.81 -15.16
C ASP A 116 66.39 38.01 -14.29
N ALA A 117 66.53 37.32 -13.11
CA ALA A 117 67.64 37.34 -12.25
C ALA A 117 68.87 36.63 -12.85
N ASP A 118 68.69 35.46 -13.45
CA ASP A 118 69.75 34.69 -14.12
C ASP A 118 70.32 35.49 -15.32
N ASP A 119 69.44 36.12 -16.13
CA ASP A 119 69.83 36.96 -17.27
C ASP A 119 70.63 38.19 -16.77
N ALA A 120 70.21 38.81 -15.69
CA ALA A 120 70.88 39.96 -15.12
C ALA A 120 72.25 39.58 -14.52
N GLU A 121 72.40 38.42 -13.85
CA GLU A 121 73.66 37.87 -13.33
C GLU A 121 74.62 37.57 -14.51
N GLN A 122 74.21 36.91 -15.54
CA GLN A 122 75.01 36.65 -16.71
C GLN A 122 75.49 37.95 -17.41
N ALA A 123 74.61 38.97 -17.49
CA ALA A 123 75.00 40.28 -17.99
C ALA A 123 76.06 40.99 -17.12
N PHE A 124 75.90 40.88 -15.79
CA PHE A 124 76.90 41.38 -14.84
C PHE A 124 78.24 40.67 -15.01
N GLU A 125 78.27 39.35 -15.10
CA GLU A 125 79.51 38.58 -15.32
C GLU A 125 80.23 39.01 -16.59
N ARG A 126 79.50 39.18 -17.69
CA ARG A 126 80.12 39.67 -18.97
C ARG A 126 80.64 41.06 -18.87
N ILE A 127 79.94 41.98 -18.18
CA ILE A 127 80.36 43.38 -18.03
C ILE A 127 81.53 43.51 -17.04
N SER A 128 81.56 42.68 -15.98
CA SER A 128 82.62 42.69 -14.99
C SER A 128 83.99 42.28 -15.56
N ALA A 129 83.98 41.44 -16.63
CA ALA A 129 85.25 41.00 -17.27
C ALA A 129 85.90 42.07 -18.14
N ASN A 130 85.15 43.02 -18.73
CA ASN A 130 85.70 43.97 -19.71
C ASN A 130 85.09 45.40 -19.64
N GLY A 131 84.30 45.75 -18.60
CA GLY A 131 83.55 46.99 -18.49
C GLY A 131 84.23 48.10 -17.71
N GLN A 132 83.80 49.38 -17.88
CA GLN A 132 84.14 50.50 -17.06
C GLN A 132 83.51 50.38 -15.66
N GLN A 133 84.17 50.83 -14.60
CA GLN A 133 83.76 50.73 -13.20
C GLN A 133 82.27 51.12 -13.01
N LYS A 134 81.87 52.24 -13.55
CA LYS A 134 80.49 52.75 -13.43
C LYS A 134 79.43 51.86 -14.09
N GLN A 135 79.76 51.12 -15.17
CA GLN A 135 78.94 50.17 -15.81
C GLN A 135 78.82 48.85 -15.03
N VAL A 136 79.96 48.44 -14.41
CA VAL A 136 80.01 47.27 -13.51
C VAL A 136 79.07 47.46 -12.29
N GLU A 137 79.24 48.64 -11.62
CA GLU A 137 78.34 48.96 -10.48
C GLU A 137 76.88 49.03 -10.82
N LYS A 138 76.49 49.60 -11.97
CA LYS A 138 75.09 49.64 -12.43
C LYS A 138 74.58 48.25 -12.74
N SER A 139 75.37 47.39 -13.38
CA SER A 139 74.94 46.00 -13.70
C SER A 139 74.82 45.14 -12.41
N GLN A 140 75.78 45.34 -11.41
CA GLN A 140 75.70 44.68 -10.14
C GLN A 140 74.43 45.04 -9.36
N ASN A 141 74.12 46.35 -9.32
CA ASN A 141 72.90 46.80 -8.62
C ASN A 141 71.61 46.23 -9.30
N LYS A 142 71.58 46.11 -10.66
CA LYS A 142 70.49 45.51 -11.40
C LYS A 142 70.37 44.00 -11.09
N ALA A 143 71.50 43.25 -11.06
CA ALA A 143 71.48 41.83 -10.74
C ALA A 143 70.96 41.61 -9.31
N LYS A 144 71.46 42.43 -8.33
CA LYS A 144 70.97 42.39 -6.96
C LYS A 144 69.43 42.66 -6.89
N GLN A 145 68.90 43.69 -7.57
CA GLN A 145 67.52 44.05 -7.57
C GLN A 145 66.63 42.94 -8.21
N CYS A 146 67.12 42.31 -9.29
CA CYS A 146 66.39 41.17 -9.89
C CYS A 146 66.36 39.97 -8.94
N LYS A 147 67.47 39.68 -8.19
CA LYS A 147 67.52 38.59 -7.25
C LYS A 147 66.62 38.85 -6.03
N ASP A 148 66.60 40.08 -5.50
CA ASP A 148 65.64 40.46 -4.45
C ASP A 148 64.18 40.30 -4.90
N SER A 149 63.86 40.70 -6.17
CA SER A 149 62.49 40.49 -6.77
C SER A 149 62.14 39.05 -6.92
N ALA A 150 63.11 38.18 -7.27
CA ALA A 150 62.86 36.73 -7.36
C ALA A 150 62.57 36.11 -5.96
N THR A 151 63.33 36.55 -4.94
CA THR A 151 63.10 36.11 -3.55
C THR A 151 61.74 36.55 -3.02
N ASP A 152 61.34 37.80 -3.32
CA ASP A 152 60.00 38.27 -2.95
C ASP A 152 58.90 37.49 -3.67
N ALA A 153 59.05 37.19 -4.96
CA ALA A 153 58.11 36.37 -5.71
C ALA A 153 58.05 34.93 -5.18
N GLU A 154 59.19 34.34 -4.78
CA GLU A 154 59.23 33.03 -4.11
C GLU A 154 58.44 33.02 -2.82
N ARG A 155 58.60 34.04 -1.97
CA ARG A 155 57.87 34.17 -0.72
C ARG A 155 56.37 34.22 -0.95
N VAL A 156 55.88 34.97 -1.92
CA VAL A 156 54.46 35.05 -2.30
C VAL A 156 53.95 33.68 -2.82
N TYR A 157 54.71 32.99 -3.66
CA TYR A 157 54.36 31.69 -4.17
C TYR A 157 54.27 30.66 -3.02
N ARG A 158 55.23 30.62 -2.10
CA ARG A 158 55.20 29.75 -0.91
C ARG A 158 53.97 30.01 -0.04
N GLN A 159 53.61 31.27 0.18
CA GLN A 159 52.41 31.63 0.93
C GLN A 159 51.12 31.12 0.27
N HIS A 160 51.01 31.23 -1.07
CA HIS A 160 49.85 30.72 -1.79
C HIS A 160 49.78 29.18 -1.74
N ILE A 161 50.93 28.48 -1.80
CA ILE A 161 50.96 27.01 -1.64
C ILE A 161 50.52 26.59 -0.22
N GLU A 162 50.99 27.28 0.81
CA GLU A 162 50.56 27.00 2.20
C GLU A 162 49.05 27.21 2.39
N GLN A 163 48.51 28.30 1.84
CA GLN A 163 47.08 28.57 1.87
C GLN A 163 46.27 27.52 1.07
N LEU A 164 46.76 27.11 -0.09
CA LEU A 164 46.14 26.08 -0.90
C LEU A 164 46.12 24.74 -0.16
N GLU A 165 47.22 24.34 0.48
CA GLU A 165 47.30 23.09 1.22
C GLU A 165 46.34 23.07 2.41
N LYS A 166 46.21 24.17 3.12
CA LYS A 166 45.25 24.32 4.21
C LYS A 166 43.80 24.10 3.72
N VAL A 167 43.42 24.76 2.62
CA VAL A 167 42.06 24.60 2.05
C VAL A 167 41.88 23.25 1.38
N ARG A 168 42.95 22.62 0.86
CA ARG A 168 42.89 21.25 0.35
C ARG A 168 42.54 20.26 1.47
N ALA A 169 43.17 20.39 2.62
CA ALA A 169 42.88 19.57 3.78
C ALA A 169 41.45 19.78 4.32
N GLU A 170 41.00 21.04 4.37
CA GLU A 170 39.60 21.38 4.71
C GLU A 170 38.63 20.73 3.71
N TRP A 171 38.88 20.85 2.40
CA TRP A 171 38.06 20.25 1.37
C TRP A 171 38.00 18.71 1.49
N GLU A 172 39.14 18.08 1.79
CA GLU A 172 39.17 16.61 1.95
C GLU A 172 38.35 16.16 3.16
N GLN A 173 38.41 16.87 4.26
CA GLN A 173 37.62 16.57 5.45
C GLN A 173 36.12 16.77 5.19
N GLU A 174 35.72 17.90 4.62
CA GLU A 174 34.32 18.19 4.30
C GLU A 174 33.76 17.21 3.27
N HIS A 175 34.59 16.80 2.29
CA HIS A 175 34.18 15.80 1.31
C HIS A 175 33.90 14.45 1.97
N ARG A 176 34.75 14.00 2.89
CA ARG A 176 34.56 12.76 3.64
C ARG A 176 33.27 12.81 4.47
N THR A 177 33.07 13.83 5.25
CA THR A 177 31.91 14.07 6.09
C THR A 177 30.62 14.10 5.24
N THR A 178 30.67 14.76 4.07
CA THR A 178 29.53 14.81 3.15
C THR A 178 29.19 13.43 2.56
N CYS A 179 30.21 12.64 2.17
CA CYS A 179 30.01 11.29 1.67
C CYS A 179 29.40 10.37 2.73
N GLU A 180 29.90 10.43 3.97
CA GLU A 180 29.35 9.68 5.10
C GLU A 180 27.88 10.06 5.38
N ALA A 181 27.56 11.36 5.37
CA ALA A 181 26.21 11.85 5.55
C ALA A 181 25.27 11.38 4.42
N PHE A 182 25.71 11.39 3.17
CA PHE A 182 24.91 10.92 2.04
C PHE A 182 24.70 9.40 2.06
N GLN A 183 25.70 8.64 2.51
CA GLN A 183 25.56 7.20 2.70
C GLN A 183 24.52 6.88 3.77
N LEU A 184 24.52 7.60 4.90
CA LEU A 184 23.52 7.44 5.95
C LEU A 184 22.13 7.84 5.46
N GLN A 185 21.99 8.94 4.73
CA GLN A 185 20.72 9.34 4.12
C GLN A 185 20.17 8.29 3.16
N GLU A 186 21.04 7.62 2.40
CA GLU A 186 20.62 6.57 1.49
C GLU A 186 20.16 5.31 2.24
N PHE A 187 20.86 4.95 3.32
CA PHE A 187 20.43 3.87 4.21
C PHE A 187 19.05 4.15 4.81
N ASP A 188 18.84 5.36 5.34
CA ASP A 188 17.54 5.77 5.89
C ASP A 188 16.44 5.71 4.82
N ARG A 189 16.74 6.17 3.60
CA ARG A 189 15.79 6.16 2.49
C ARG A 189 15.34 4.74 2.14
N LEU A 190 16.27 3.80 2.03
CA LEU A 190 15.97 2.39 1.73
C LEU A 190 15.15 1.76 2.86
N THR A 191 15.52 2.03 4.11
CA THR A 191 14.83 1.51 5.29
C THR A 191 13.38 2.01 5.34
N ILE A 192 13.17 3.31 5.19
CA ILE A 192 11.83 3.91 5.22
C ILE A 192 10.96 3.40 4.07
N LEU A 193 11.51 3.30 2.86
CA LEU A 193 10.75 2.77 1.72
C LEU A 193 10.33 1.31 1.92
N ARG A 194 11.26 0.47 2.39
CA ARG A 194 10.93 -0.93 2.71
C ARG A 194 9.82 -1.01 3.76
N ASN A 195 9.94 -0.22 4.84
CA ASN A 195 8.95 -0.23 5.91
C ASN A 195 7.59 0.29 5.44
N ALA A 196 7.54 1.35 4.62
CA ALA A 196 6.28 1.87 4.07
C ALA A 196 5.57 0.82 3.20
N LEU A 197 6.30 0.08 2.37
CA LEU A 197 5.74 -1.01 1.57
C LEU A 197 5.25 -2.18 2.46
N TRP A 198 5.99 -2.50 3.51
CA TRP A 198 5.60 -3.52 4.47
C TRP A 198 4.32 -3.15 5.23
N VAL A 199 4.24 -1.93 5.75
CA VAL A 199 3.04 -1.41 6.43
C VAL A 199 1.84 -1.41 5.50
N HIS A 200 2.03 -0.98 4.24
CA HIS A 200 0.98 -1.04 3.22
C HIS A 200 0.41 -2.45 3.04
N CYS A 201 1.28 -3.45 2.87
CA CYS A 201 0.85 -4.85 2.74
C CYS A 201 0.08 -5.34 3.96
N ASN A 202 0.58 -5.04 5.17
CA ASN A 202 -0.09 -5.43 6.41
C ASN A 202 -1.46 -4.78 6.57
N GLN A 203 -1.60 -3.49 6.28
CA GLN A 203 -2.89 -2.79 6.33
C GLN A 203 -3.92 -3.43 5.41
N LEU A 204 -3.53 -3.80 4.19
CA LEU A 204 -4.42 -4.48 3.24
C LEU A 204 -4.77 -5.90 3.69
N SER A 205 -3.80 -6.65 4.20
CA SER A 205 -4.05 -8.00 4.74
C SER A 205 -5.04 -7.96 5.91
N MET A 206 -4.86 -7.03 6.85
CA MET A 206 -5.81 -6.84 7.97
C MET A 206 -7.20 -6.43 7.48
N GLN A 207 -7.30 -5.63 6.39
CA GLN A 207 -8.59 -5.29 5.82
C GLN A 207 -9.31 -6.51 5.25
N CYS A 208 -8.59 -7.42 4.58
CA CYS A 208 -9.19 -8.66 4.07
C CYS A 208 -9.79 -9.52 5.20
N VAL A 209 -9.11 -9.61 6.35
CA VAL A 209 -9.62 -10.34 7.52
C VAL A 209 -10.90 -9.69 8.05
N LYS A 210 -10.94 -8.37 8.19
CA LYS A 210 -12.14 -7.65 8.64
C LYS A 210 -13.31 -7.82 7.67
N ASP A 211 -13.04 -7.79 6.38
CA ASP A 211 -14.08 -7.98 5.37
C ASP A 211 -14.69 -9.39 5.48
N ASP A 212 -13.85 -10.41 5.69
CA ASP A 212 -14.30 -11.78 5.90
C ASP A 212 -15.16 -11.93 7.16
N GLU A 213 -14.76 -11.32 8.28
CA GLU A 213 -15.55 -11.28 9.52
C GLU A 213 -16.94 -10.68 9.29
N PHE A 214 -17.05 -9.58 8.57
CA PHE A 214 -18.35 -8.98 8.23
C PHE A 214 -19.22 -9.87 7.35
N TYR A 215 -18.64 -10.58 6.39
CA TYR A 215 -19.39 -11.55 5.57
C TYR A 215 -19.87 -12.75 6.38
N GLU A 216 -19.07 -13.19 7.36
CA GLU A 216 -19.45 -14.29 8.22
C GLU A 216 -20.66 -13.95 9.10
N GLU A 217 -20.75 -12.73 9.62
CA GLU A 217 -21.94 -12.26 10.36
C GLU A 217 -23.23 -12.40 9.52
N VAL A 218 -23.18 -12.08 8.23
CA VAL A 218 -24.31 -12.23 7.33
C VAL A 218 -24.64 -13.70 7.07
N ARG A 219 -23.62 -14.56 6.87
CA ARG A 219 -23.82 -16.01 6.71
C ARG A 219 -24.58 -16.61 7.87
N VAL A 220 -24.19 -16.28 9.10
CA VAL A 220 -24.87 -16.74 10.32
C VAL A 220 -26.35 -16.32 10.35
N THR A 221 -26.68 -15.08 9.97
CA THR A 221 -28.07 -14.63 9.92
C THR A 221 -28.88 -15.34 8.84
N LEU A 222 -28.28 -15.67 7.70
CA LEU A 222 -28.92 -16.42 6.61
C LEU A 222 -29.14 -17.89 6.98
N GLU A 223 -28.22 -18.51 7.69
CA GLU A 223 -28.38 -19.86 8.22
C GLU A 223 -29.53 -19.96 9.24
N GLY A 224 -29.77 -18.90 10.00
CA GLY A 224 -30.93 -18.80 10.92
C GLY A 224 -32.25 -18.44 10.23
N CYS A 225 -32.26 -18.17 8.92
CA CYS A 225 -33.45 -17.82 8.20
C CYS A 225 -34.36 -19.06 7.95
N SER A 226 -35.59 -19.06 8.50
CA SER A 226 -36.58 -20.13 8.31
C SER A 226 -37.66 -19.68 7.36
N ILE A 227 -37.66 -20.27 6.15
CA ILE A 227 -38.63 -20.00 5.12
C ILE A 227 -40.04 -20.43 5.57
N GLU A 228 -40.14 -21.60 6.23
CA GLU A 228 -41.40 -22.15 6.72
C GLU A 228 -42.04 -21.22 7.77
N ALA A 229 -41.23 -20.74 8.73
CA ALA A 229 -41.71 -19.83 9.79
C ALA A 229 -42.14 -18.47 9.19
N ASP A 230 -41.43 -17.97 8.18
CA ASP A 230 -41.78 -16.71 7.51
C ASP A 230 -43.09 -16.85 6.72
N ILE A 231 -43.33 -17.99 6.03
CA ILE A 231 -44.58 -18.27 5.32
C ILE A 231 -45.74 -18.41 6.34
N GLU A 232 -45.54 -19.14 7.43
CA GLU A 232 -46.56 -19.29 8.46
C GLU A 232 -46.95 -17.95 9.08
N SER A 233 -45.97 -17.12 9.41
CA SER A 233 -46.21 -15.77 9.91
C SER A 233 -46.97 -14.89 8.89
N PHE A 234 -46.65 -15.02 7.62
CA PHE A 234 -47.37 -14.30 6.56
C PHE A 234 -48.84 -14.75 6.49
N ILE A 235 -49.09 -16.07 6.52
CA ILE A 235 -50.45 -16.64 6.50
C ILE A 235 -51.24 -16.14 7.71
N GLN A 236 -50.66 -16.18 8.94
CA GLN A 236 -51.30 -15.68 10.14
C GLN A 236 -51.67 -14.19 10.05
N ALA A 237 -50.73 -13.37 9.52
CA ALA A 237 -50.90 -11.92 9.42
C ALA A 237 -51.90 -11.51 8.32
N LYS A 238 -52.12 -12.34 7.27
CA LYS A 238 -52.90 -11.99 6.09
C LYS A 238 -54.16 -12.85 5.91
N SER A 239 -54.38 -13.87 6.73
CA SER A 239 -55.54 -14.72 6.67
C SER A 239 -56.81 -13.89 6.89
N THR A 240 -57.77 -14.04 6.01
CA THR A 240 -59.07 -13.35 6.03
C THR A 240 -60.22 -14.23 6.57
N GLY A 241 -59.92 -15.43 7.03
CA GLY A 241 -60.85 -16.43 7.57
C GLY A 241 -60.82 -17.76 6.80
N THR A 242 -61.34 -18.81 7.41
CA THR A 242 -61.35 -20.17 6.87
C THR A 242 -62.60 -20.50 6.06
N GLU A 243 -63.67 -19.72 6.22
CA GLU A 243 -64.95 -19.95 5.54
C GLU A 243 -64.94 -19.26 4.19
N PRO A 244 -65.22 -19.98 3.09
CA PRO A 244 -65.35 -19.34 1.80
C PRO A 244 -66.62 -18.45 1.77
N PRO A 245 -66.62 -17.36 1.02
CA PRO A 245 -67.77 -16.50 0.92
C PRO A 245 -68.98 -17.33 0.35
N ALA A 246 -70.12 -17.14 0.99
CA ALA A 246 -71.35 -17.84 0.51
C ALA A 246 -71.63 -17.51 -0.95
N PRO A 247 -72.05 -18.49 -1.76
CA PRO A 247 -72.33 -18.24 -3.14
C PRO A 247 -73.53 -17.26 -3.28
N VAL A 248 -73.35 -16.27 -4.13
CA VAL A 248 -74.48 -15.38 -4.49
C VAL A 248 -75.45 -16.11 -5.38
N LEU A 249 -76.60 -16.42 -4.80
CA LEU A 249 -77.64 -17.13 -5.56
C LEU A 249 -78.40 -16.15 -6.50
N TYR A 250 -78.77 -16.64 -7.67
CA TYR A 250 -79.59 -15.88 -8.56
C TYR A 250 -80.98 -15.65 -7.91
N GLN A 251 -81.42 -14.41 -7.85
CA GLN A 251 -82.72 -13.99 -7.40
C GLN A 251 -83.51 -13.50 -8.61
N ASN A 252 -84.62 -14.27 -8.95
CA ASN A 252 -85.50 -13.83 -10.03
C ASN A 252 -86.20 -12.54 -9.60
N TYR A 253 -86.23 -11.56 -10.47
CA TYR A 253 -86.87 -10.25 -10.23
C TYR A 253 -88.36 -10.41 -9.90
N TYR A 254 -89.03 -11.34 -10.56
CA TYR A 254 -90.48 -11.59 -10.38
C TYR A 254 -90.85 -12.39 -9.13
N ASP A 255 -89.93 -13.10 -8.49
CA ASP A 255 -90.13 -13.80 -7.23
C ASP A 255 -90.07 -12.92 -6.00
N ARG A 256 -89.81 -11.64 -6.19
CA ARG A 256 -89.66 -10.63 -5.12
C ARG A 256 -90.99 -10.25 -4.44
N GLU A 257 -92.10 -10.49 -5.05
CA GLU A 257 -93.43 -10.12 -4.54
C GLU A 257 -94.07 -11.07 -3.53
N VAL A 258 -93.54 -12.29 -3.31
CA VAL A 258 -94.17 -13.27 -2.43
C VAL A 258 -93.68 -13.26 -0.99
N THR A 259 -92.65 -12.50 -0.63
CA THR A 259 -92.05 -12.48 0.74
C THR A 259 -92.31 -11.16 1.51
N LEU A 260 -93.25 -10.31 1.12
CA LEU A 260 -93.60 -9.08 1.85
C LEU A 260 -94.72 -9.26 2.90
N SER A 261 -94.85 -10.44 3.52
CA SER A 261 -95.79 -10.56 4.64
C SER A 261 -95.28 -11.49 5.73
N SER A 262 -94.23 -11.05 6.43
CA SER A 262 -94.02 -11.25 7.91
C SER A 262 -92.85 -10.43 8.41
N SER A 263 -93.21 -9.37 9.02
CA SER A 263 -92.58 -8.54 10.07
C SER A 263 -91.25 -9.02 10.67
N SER A 264 -90.25 -8.21 10.53
CA SER A 264 -89.61 -7.53 11.73
C SER A 264 -88.45 -6.66 11.32
N PRO A 265 -88.19 -5.53 12.01
CA PRO A 265 -87.33 -4.45 11.53
C PRO A 265 -85.91 -4.60 12.07
N GLY A 266 -84.98 -4.21 11.21
CA GLY A 266 -83.66 -3.83 11.72
C GLY A 266 -82.57 -4.75 11.34
N VAL A 267 -81.90 -4.44 10.29
CA VAL A 267 -80.47 -4.17 10.17
C VAL A 267 -80.23 -3.81 8.69
N GLN A 268 -79.93 -2.56 8.44
CA GLN A 268 -79.41 -2.15 7.14
C GLN A 268 -77.94 -2.67 6.98
N PRO A 269 -77.65 -3.37 5.91
CA PRO A 269 -76.24 -3.64 5.60
C PRO A 269 -75.60 -2.38 5.08
N SER A 270 -74.64 -1.89 5.84
CA SER A 270 -73.82 -0.78 5.42
C SER A 270 -73.00 -1.19 4.18
N CYS A 271 -73.38 -0.65 3.05
CA CYS A 271 -72.68 -0.75 1.77
C CYS A 271 -71.43 0.15 1.80
N GLY A 272 -70.43 -0.24 2.64
CA GLY A 272 -69.22 0.58 2.89
C GLY A 272 -67.88 -0.06 2.56
N MET A 273 -67.85 -1.33 2.15
CA MET A 273 -66.55 -2.03 2.00
C MET A 273 -66.08 -2.33 0.57
N ILE A 274 -66.77 -1.91 -0.47
CA ILE A 274 -66.34 -2.23 -1.86
C ILE A 274 -65.41 -1.17 -2.47
N LYS A 275 -65.19 -0.02 -1.80
CA LYS A 275 -64.34 1.04 -2.34
C LYS A 275 -62.79 0.86 -2.02
N ARG A 276 -62.38 -0.16 -1.28
CA ARG A 276 -60.95 -0.35 -0.96
C ARG A 276 -60.22 -1.40 -1.81
N PHE A 277 -60.89 -2.18 -2.65
CA PHE A 277 -60.23 -3.21 -3.48
C PHE A 277 -59.99 -2.79 -4.93
N SER A 278 -60.50 -1.67 -5.42
CA SER A 278 -60.25 -1.26 -6.82
C SER A 278 -58.91 -0.52 -7.03
N GLY A 279 -58.16 -0.25 -5.96
CA GLY A 279 -56.83 0.39 -6.04
C GLY A 279 -55.66 -0.56 -6.30
N LEU A 280 -55.84 -1.86 -6.19
CA LEU A 280 -54.73 -2.85 -6.28
C LEU A 280 -54.61 -3.53 -7.66
N LEU A 281 -55.51 -3.24 -8.61
CA LEU A 281 -55.53 -3.91 -9.94
C LEU A 281 -55.22 -2.97 -11.12
N HIS A 282 -54.76 -1.74 -10.87
CA HIS A 282 -54.37 -0.82 -11.95
C HIS A 282 -52.94 -0.33 -11.76
N GLY A 283 -52.01 -1.23 -11.91
CA GLY A 283 -50.62 -0.94 -12.21
C GLY A 283 -50.34 -1.35 -13.66
N SER A 284 -50.51 -0.44 -14.57
CA SER A 284 -50.16 -0.65 -15.98
C SER A 284 -48.64 -0.69 -16.15
N PRO A 285 -48.09 -1.71 -16.80
CA PRO A 285 -46.78 -1.58 -17.38
C PRO A 285 -46.91 -1.08 -18.83
N LYS A 286 -46.38 0.07 -19.08
CA LYS A 286 -45.95 0.46 -20.43
C LYS A 286 -44.61 -0.24 -20.69
N THR A 287 -44.57 -1.11 -21.65
CA THR A 287 -43.47 -1.19 -22.63
C THR A 287 -43.79 -2.15 -23.76
N SER A 288 -43.44 -1.73 -24.89
CA SER A 288 -43.62 -2.18 -26.25
C SER A 288 -43.01 -3.55 -26.57
N LEU A 289 -43.80 -4.30 -27.33
CA LEU A 289 -43.51 -5.08 -28.54
C LEU A 289 -42.05 -5.40 -28.92
N LEU A 290 -41.75 -6.67 -29.00
CA LEU A 290 -41.43 -7.28 -30.31
C LEU A 290 -41.57 -8.82 -30.23
N ALA A 291 -42.26 -9.36 -31.21
CA ALA A 291 -42.62 -10.76 -31.36
C ALA A 291 -41.45 -11.60 -31.91
N ALA A 292 -41.36 -12.84 -31.52
CA ALA A 292 -41.14 -13.96 -32.45
C ALA A 292 -41.42 -15.30 -31.80
N SER A 293 -42.25 -16.03 -32.48
CA SER A 293 -42.75 -17.39 -32.43
C SER A 293 -41.70 -18.47 -32.28
N ALA A 294 -41.96 -19.49 -31.45
CA ALA A 294 -41.94 -20.91 -31.80
C ALA A 294 -42.26 -21.79 -30.59
N ALA A 295 -43.16 -22.73 -30.78
CA ALA A 295 -43.66 -23.71 -29.80
C ALA A 295 -42.82 -25.01 -29.86
N PRO A 296 -43.22 -26.14 -29.18
CA PRO A 296 -42.55 -26.64 -27.99
C PRO A 296 -41.89 -28.02 -28.23
N THR A 297 -40.97 -28.42 -27.36
CA THR A 297 -40.61 -29.84 -27.21
C THR A 297 -40.44 -30.18 -25.73
N ASP A 298 -41.24 -31.13 -25.31
CA ASP A 298 -41.15 -31.86 -24.06
C ASP A 298 -39.77 -32.51 -23.85
N THR A 299 -39.23 -32.38 -22.70
CA THR A 299 -38.34 -33.38 -22.09
C THR A 299 -38.31 -33.21 -20.55
N PRO A 300 -38.28 -34.32 -19.77
CA PRO A 300 -38.64 -34.32 -18.36
C PRO A 300 -37.49 -33.81 -17.45
N LEU A 301 -37.89 -33.15 -16.35
CA LEU A 301 -37.01 -32.73 -15.23
C LEU A 301 -36.31 -33.93 -14.59
N PRO A 302 -35.02 -33.82 -14.30
CA PRO A 302 -34.41 -34.65 -13.28
C PRO A 302 -34.52 -33.99 -11.91
N THR A 303 -34.86 -34.80 -10.94
CA THR A 303 -34.89 -34.54 -9.49
C THR A 303 -33.60 -33.88 -8.99
N PRO A 304 -33.67 -32.95 -8.02
CA PRO A 304 -32.45 -32.35 -7.45
C PRO A 304 -31.75 -33.35 -6.52
N SER A 305 -30.58 -33.73 -6.92
CA SER A 305 -29.58 -34.40 -6.12
C SER A 305 -28.96 -33.37 -5.12
N ARG A 306 -28.95 -33.78 -3.88
CA ARG A 306 -28.39 -33.16 -2.72
C ARG A 306 -26.95 -32.70 -3.02
N ASN A 307 -26.69 -31.38 -3.09
CA ASN A 307 -25.34 -30.83 -3.17
C ASN A 307 -24.72 -30.81 -1.78
N GLU A 308 -23.88 -31.80 -1.54
CA GLU A 308 -22.87 -31.70 -0.52
C GLU A 308 -21.85 -30.61 -0.92
N GLY A 309 -21.46 -29.78 0.06
CA GLY A 309 -20.59 -28.63 -0.14
C GLY A 309 -19.26 -29.03 -0.78
N VAL A 310 -19.00 -28.42 -1.92
CA VAL A 310 -17.70 -28.48 -2.59
C VAL A 310 -16.86 -27.34 -2.06
N TYR A 311 -16.14 -27.58 -0.97
CA TYR A 311 -14.90 -26.88 -0.76
C TYR A 311 -13.90 -27.46 -1.76
N ALA A 312 -13.66 -26.73 -2.84
CA ALA A 312 -12.57 -27.04 -3.75
C ALA A 312 -11.27 -26.75 -3.02
N ALA A 313 -10.68 -27.78 -2.45
CA ALA A 313 -9.26 -27.77 -2.17
C ALA A 313 -8.56 -27.50 -3.51
N VAL A 314 -7.91 -26.33 -3.60
CA VAL A 314 -6.98 -26.04 -4.69
C VAL A 314 -5.81 -27.01 -4.55
N ALA A 315 -5.92 -28.13 -5.24
CA ALA A 315 -4.81 -29.01 -5.46
C ALA A 315 -3.80 -28.25 -6.33
N VAL A 316 -2.72 -27.77 -5.69
CA VAL A 316 -1.53 -27.32 -6.39
C VAL A 316 -1.03 -28.48 -7.23
N GLN A 317 -1.26 -28.42 -8.54
CA GLN A 317 -0.64 -29.35 -9.48
C GLN A 317 0.85 -29.14 -9.45
N LYS A 318 1.55 -30.15 -8.95
CA LYS A 318 2.99 -30.29 -8.94
C LYS A 318 3.50 -30.28 -10.38
N ALA A 319 4.16 -29.17 -10.76
CA ALA A 319 4.94 -29.14 -11.99
C ALA A 319 6.10 -30.13 -11.86
N PRO A 320 6.40 -30.97 -12.85
CA PRO A 320 7.53 -31.86 -12.78
C PRO A 320 8.83 -31.12 -13.09
N GLY A 321 9.77 -31.16 -12.16
CA GLY A 321 11.17 -30.81 -12.42
C GLY A 321 11.70 -29.56 -11.71
N SER A 322 11.83 -29.60 -10.39
CA SER A 322 12.87 -28.83 -9.69
C SER A 322 13.84 -29.83 -9.04
N PRO A 323 15.14 -29.58 -9.12
CA PRO A 323 16.13 -30.48 -8.54
C PRO A 323 16.01 -30.49 -7.03
N THR A 324 15.87 -31.67 -6.45
CA THR A 324 15.93 -31.92 -5.02
C THR A 324 17.30 -31.45 -4.52
N LEU A 325 17.34 -30.37 -3.77
CA LEU A 325 18.48 -30.01 -2.93
C LEU A 325 18.65 -31.11 -1.86
N PRO A 326 19.87 -31.47 -1.45
CA PRO A 326 20.07 -32.45 -0.40
C PRO A 326 19.41 -31.98 0.88
N ALA A 327 18.65 -32.85 1.52
CA ALA A 327 17.98 -32.59 2.79
C ALA A 327 18.99 -32.07 3.81
N GLN A 328 18.75 -30.84 4.31
CA GLN A 328 19.60 -30.25 5.33
C GLN A 328 18.99 -30.56 6.70
N GLY A 329 19.76 -31.28 7.53
CA GLY A 329 19.37 -31.56 8.91
C GLY A 329 19.45 -30.34 9.78
N TYR A 330 18.44 -30.13 10.62
CA TYR A 330 18.38 -29.09 11.63
C TYR A 330 18.12 -29.70 13.00
N ARG A 331 18.55 -29.03 14.06
CA ARG A 331 18.31 -29.43 15.44
C ARG A 331 17.41 -28.41 16.13
N ALA A 332 16.39 -28.90 16.86
CA ALA A 332 15.55 -28.06 17.68
C ALA A 332 16.34 -27.53 18.90
N LEU A 333 16.31 -26.23 19.13
CA LEU A 333 16.93 -25.54 20.27
C LEU A 333 16.00 -25.50 21.48
N TYR A 334 14.68 -25.48 21.25
CA TYR A 334 13.66 -25.33 22.26
C TYR A 334 12.50 -26.29 22.01
N ASP A 335 11.77 -26.62 23.09
CA ASP A 335 10.51 -27.37 23.00
C ASP A 335 9.43 -26.48 22.36
N TYR A 336 8.65 -27.04 21.44
CA TYR A 336 7.47 -26.41 20.89
C TYR A 336 6.30 -27.41 20.92
N ARG A 337 5.12 -26.96 21.38
CA ARG A 337 3.89 -27.75 21.30
C ARG A 337 2.96 -27.15 20.26
N ALA A 338 2.50 -27.99 19.37
CA ALA A 338 1.54 -27.66 18.34
C ALA A 338 0.26 -27.07 18.96
N GLN A 339 -0.17 -25.93 18.44
CA GLN A 339 -1.41 -25.27 18.85
C GLN A 339 -2.53 -25.52 17.83
N ASN A 340 -2.16 -25.87 16.60
CA ASN A 340 -3.06 -26.19 15.49
C ASN A 340 -2.72 -27.57 14.90
N SER A 341 -3.67 -28.12 14.13
CA SER A 341 -3.55 -29.47 13.55
C SER A 341 -2.50 -29.62 12.46
N ASP A 342 -1.99 -28.52 11.93
CA ASP A 342 -0.96 -28.45 10.88
C ASP A 342 0.43 -28.13 11.43
N GLU A 343 0.56 -27.95 12.75
CA GLU A 343 1.83 -27.74 13.42
C GLU A 343 2.40 -29.08 13.94
N LEU A 344 3.70 -29.09 14.23
CA LEU A 344 4.40 -30.28 14.72
C LEU A 344 4.98 -30.02 16.11
N ASP A 345 4.74 -30.96 17.05
CA ASP A 345 5.40 -30.98 18.36
C ASP A 345 6.87 -31.32 18.17
N ILE A 346 7.76 -30.52 18.72
CA ILE A 346 9.20 -30.75 18.75
C ILE A 346 9.77 -30.55 20.15
N SER A 347 10.81 -31.32 20.48
CA SER A 347 11.56 -31.17 21.73
C SER A 347 12.99 -30.72 21.49
N ALA A 348 13.56 -29.98 22.42
CA ALA A 348 14.94 -29.52 22.34
C ALA A 348 15.90 -30.71 22.14
N GLY A 349 16.71 -30.64 21.08
CA GLY A 349 17.62 -31.71 20.67
C GLY A 349 17.11 -32.60 19.53
N ASP A 350 15.83 -32.50 19.16
CA ASP A 350 15.27 -33.24 18.04
C ASP A 350 15.97 -32.89 16.71
N ILE A 351 16.17 -33.88 15.90
CA ILE A 351 16.74 -33.72 14.54
C ILE A 351 15.57 -33.72 13.55
N LEU A 352 15.51 -32.69 12.76
CA LEU A 352 14.42 -32.40 11.82
C LEU A 352 14.96 -32.20 10.42
N GLU A 353 14.21 -32.63 9.42
CA GLU A 353 14.46 -32.30 8.02
C GLU A 353 13.61 -31.09 7.62
N VAL A 354 14.26 -29.97 7.26
CA VAL A 354 13.54 -28.79 6.77
C VAL A 354 13.23 -28.98 5.28
N ILE A 355 11.93 -28.99 4.99
CA ILE A 355 11.40 -29.14 3.63
C ILE A 355 11.27 -27.78 2.95
N LEU A 356 10.81 -26.77 3.71
CA LEU A 356 10.59 -25.43 3.22
C LEU A 356 10.83 -24.41 4.35
N GLU A 357 11.68 -23.43 4.10
CA GLU A 357 11.86 -22.27 4.96
C GLU A 357 10.82 -21.22 4.56
N GLY A 358 9.83 -20.96 5.43
CA GLY A 358 8.80 -19.96 5.19
C GLY A 358 9.32 -18.55 5.48
N GLU A 359 8.92 -17.58 4.65
CA GLU A 359 9.30 -16.16 4.81
C GLU A 359 8.61 -15.49 6.01
N ASP A 360 7.53 -16.08 6.51
CA ASP A 360 6.76 -15.67 7.69
C ASP A 360 7.37 -16.09 9.04
N GLY A 361 8.50 -16.81 9.00
CA GLY A 361 9.18 -17.35 10.20
C GLY A 361 8.70 -18.73 10.64
N TRP A 362 7.71 -19.32 9.94
CA TRP A 362 7.26 -20.70 10.16
C TRP A 362 7.83 -21.60 9.06
N TRP A 363 8.48 -22.69 9.47
CA TRP A 363 9.15 -23.61 8.57
C TRP A 363 8.42 -24.93 8.51
N THR A 364 8.30 -25.51 7.31
CA THR A 364 7.77 -26.86 7.15
C THR A 364 8.87 -27.85 7.39
N VAL A 365 8.68 -28.70 8.37
CA VAL A 365 9.65 -29.73 8.74
C VAL A 365 9.05 -31.13 8.69
N GLU A 366 9.90 -32.11 8.58
CA GLU A 366 9.53 -33.53 8.69
C GLU A 366 10.33 -34.18 9.82
N GLN A 367 9.65 -34.94 10.70
CA GLN A 367 10.23 -35.74 11.74
C GLN A 367 9.48 -37.08 11.82
N ASN A 368 10.21 -38.19 11.73
CA ASN A 368 9.62 -39.53 11.83
C ASN A 368 8.45 -39.81 10.87
N GLY A 369 8.47 -39.20 9.68
CA GLY A 369 7.39 -39.33 8.69
C GLY A 369 6.16 -38.46 8.94
N GLN A 370 6.17 -37.60 9.95
CA GLN A 370 5.16 -36.58 10.20
C GLN A 370 5.66 -35.23 9.72
N ARG A 371 4.79 -34.47 9.05
CA ARG A 371 5.08 -33.13 8.56
C ARG A 371 4.22 -32.12 9.27
N GLY A 372 4.82 -31.00 9.61
CA GLY A 372 4.08 -29.87 10.19
C GLY A 372 4.92 -28.60 10.22
N PHE A 373 4.28 -27.52 10.66
CA PHE A 373 4.91 -26.23 10.82
C PHE A 373 5.55 -26.10 12.21
N VAL A 374 6.75 -25.49 12.23
CA VAL A 374 7.42 -25.13 13.50
C VAL A 374 8.04 -23.73 13.35
N PRO A 375 8.24 -22.98 14.45
CA PRO A 375 8.94 -21.71 14.39
C PRO A 375 10.41 -21.91 13.93
N GLY A 376 10.79 -21.33 12.80
CA GLY A 376 12.14 -21.43 12.23
C GLY A 376 13.23 -20.91 13.17
N SER A 377 12.89 -19.93 14.03
CA SER A 377 13.81 -19.41 15.07
C SER A 377 14.17 -20.42 16.15
N TYR A 378 13.45 -21.56 16.23
CA TYR A 378 13.72 -22.64 17.18
C TYR A 378 14.68 -23.71 16.60
N LEU A 379 15.11 -23.55 15.35
CA LEU A 379 15.94 -24.51 14.65
C LEU A 379 17.35 -23.97 14.41
N GLU A 380 18.36 -24.82 14.65
CA GLU A 380 19.74 -24.57 14.33
C GLU A 380 20.20 -25.56 13.25
N LYS A 381 20.87 -25.06 12.25
CA LYS A 381 21.42 -25.89 11.17
C LYS A 381 22.57 -26.75 11.69
N LEU A 382 22.55 -28.05 11.37
CA LEU A 382 23.59 -29.02 11.73
C LEU A 382 24.82 -28.94 10.84
#